data_d5ad879e37fb9abf4946ac4fd3b79737
#
_entry.id   d5ad879e37fb9abf4946ac4fd3b79737
#
_cell.length_a   1.000
_cell.length_b   1.000
_cell.length_c   1.000
_cell.angle_alpha   90.00
_cell.angle_beta   90.00
_cell.angle_gamma   90.00
#
_symmetry.space_group_name_H-M   'P 1'
#
loop_
_entity.id
_entity.type
_entity.pdbx_description
1 polymer ?
#
loop_
_entity_poly.entity_id
_entity_poly.type
_entity_poly.pdbx_seq_one_letter_code
_entity_poly.pdbx_strand_id
1 'polypeptide(L)'
;MPQTGNIPSGVPHPSRSLGYQIIRWAQKYIVQPDGESAGRPWRFSPEQLRFVLWMYAIDENGRWLYRTAALRRAKGWGKTPLLAALCIVEFVGPCRFSHFDENGMPVGKRVPLPLVQIAATSLDQTANTRDMIRGMLAESPAEDEYNIEIGKGLIQFRDGRPGRIEPVTSSSRGLEGARPTFAWPRWVRPAGARLMSICRL
;
A
#
# COMPACT_ATOMS: atom_id res chain seq x y z
N MET A 1 -28.55 -6.20 -5.81
CA MET A 1 -27.69 -7.39 -5.61
C MET A 1 -26.39 -7.14 -6.37
N PRO A 2 -25.21 -7.15 -5.77
CA PRO A 2 -23.98 -7.08 -6.53
C PRO A 2 -23.88 -8.37 -7.34
N GLN A 3 -23.75 -8.23 -8.65
CA GLN A 3 -23.54 -9.34 -9.56
C GLN A 3 -22.34 -10.15 -9.08
N THR A 4 -22.54 -11.42 -8.80
CA THR A 4 -21.50 -12.44 -8.63
C THR A 4 -20.83 -12.68 -9.99
N GLY A 5 -20.22 -11.63 -10.53
CA GLY A 5 -19.36 -11.73 -11.69
C GLY A 5 -18.23 -12.70 -11.36
N ASN A 6 -17.94 -13.58 -12.27
CA ASN A 6 -16.99 -14.68 -12.24
C ASN A 6 -15.71 -14.29 -11.46
N ILE A 7 -15.60 -14.68 -10.19
CA ILE A 7 -14.43 -14.42 -9.36
C ILE A 7 -13.28 -15.21 -9.98
N PRO A 8 -12.18 -14.58 -10.39
CA PRO A 8 -11.07 -15.30 -11.01
C PRO A 8 -10.59 -16.43 -10.09
N SER A 9 -10.32 -17.59 -10.64
CA SER A 9 -9.76 -18.71 -9.87
C SER A 9 -8.43 -18.29 -9.18
N GLY A 10 -8.23 -18.76 -7.95
CA GLY A 10 -6.99 -18.51 -7.20
C GLY A 10 -6.87 -17.13 -6.57
N VAL A 11 -7.99 -16.48 -6.24
CA VAL A 11 -8.06 -15.29 -5.38
C VAL A 11 -9.04 -15.54 -4.23
N PRO A 12 -8.90 -14.84 -3.08
CA PRO A 12 -9.84 -14.98 -1.98
C PRO A 12 -11.22 -14.48 -2.38
N HIS A 13 -12.27 -15.09 -1.80
CA HIS A 13 -13.64 -14.63 -1.97
C HIS A 13 -13.79 -13.17 -1.49
N PRO A 14 -14.66 -12.34 -2.09
CA PRO A 14 -14.85 -10.95 -1.70
C PRO A 14 -15.14 -10.74 -0.20
N SER A 15 -15.88 -11.64 0.44
CA SER A 15 -16.13 -11.61 1.89
C SER A 15 -14.91 -11.95 2.74
N ARG A 16 -13.78 -12.32 2.13
CA ARG A 16 -12.55 -12.76 2.80
C ARG A 16 -11.35 -11.89 2.43
N SER A 17 -11.56 -10.71 1.86
CA SER A 17 -10.46 -9.78 1.56
C SER A 17 -10.93 -8.33 1.52
N LEU A 18 -10.24 -7.47 2.27
CA LEU A 18 -10.34 -6.01 2.12
C LEU A 18 -9.76 -5.52 0.79
N GLY A 19 -8.97 -6.35 0.11
CA GLY A 19 -8.31 -6.00 -1.14
C GLY A 19 -9.26 -5.49 -2.22
N TYR A 20 -10.49 -5.98 -2.28
CA TYR A 20 -11.50 -5.50 -3.24
C TYR A 20 -11.89 -4.04 -2.99
N GLN A 21 -12.06 -3.65 -1.74
CA GLN A 21 -12.34 -2.26 -1.37
C GLN A 21 -11.11 -1.37 -1.60
N ILE A 22 -9.93 -1.87 -1.25
CA ILE A 22 -8.65 -1.17 -1.44
C ILE A 22 -8.39 -0.89 -2.93
N ILE A 23 -8.64 -1.86 -3.80
CA ILE A 23 -8.48 -1.69 -5.25
C ILE A 23 -9.39 -0.59 -5.77
N ARG A 24 -10.68 -0.61 -5.42
CA ARG A 24 -11.64 0.44 -5.82
C ARG A 24 -11.25 1.80 -5.26
N TRP A 25 -10.80 1.83 -4.00
CA TRP A 25 -10.32 3.04 -3.35
C TRP A 25 -9.10 3.61 -4.09
N ALA A 26 -8.10 2.79 -4.37
CA ALA A 26 -6.89 3.22 -5.08
C ALA A 26 -7.20 3.77 -6.47
N GLN A 27 -8.09 3.11 -7.22
CA GLN A 27 -8.54 3.60 -8.54
C GLN A 27 -9.26 4.95 -8.49
N LYS A 28 -9.92 5.26 -7.37
CA LYS A 28 -10.63 6.54 -7.17
C LYS A 28 -9.70 7.66 -6.73
N TYR A 29 -8.73 7.36 -5.89
CA TYR A 29 -7.99 8.36 -5.13
C TYR A 29 -6.54 8.54 -5.53
N ILE A 30 -5.94 7.57 -6.22
CA ILE A 30 -4.52 7.61 -6.63
C ILE A 30 -4.43 7.77 -8.13
N VAL A 31 -3.43 8.52 -8.61
CA VAL A 31 -3.18 8.70 -10.04
C VAL A 31 -1.94 7.96 -10.52
N GLN A 32 -1.82 7.77 -11.82
CA GLN A 32 -0.61 7.26 -12.47
C GLN A 32 0.50 8.29 -12.33
N PRO A 33 1.70 7.91 -11.83
CA PRO A 33 2.75 8.88 -11.49
C PRO A 33 3.53 9.40 -12.69
N ASP A 34 3.57 8.63 -13.78
CA ASP A 34 4.42 8.93 -14.95
C ASP A 34 3.89 8.29 -16.25
N GLY A 35 4.62 8.54 -17.34
CA GLY A 35 4.34 8.00 -18.66
C GLY A 35 3.12 8.63 -19.35
N GLU A 36 2.68 8.02 -20.45
CA GLU A 36 1.53 8.51 -21.25
C GLU A 36 0.20 8.53 -20.46
N SER A 37 0.14 7.79 -19.38
CA SER A 37 -1.04 7.70 -18.50
C SER A 37 -0.92 8.57 -17.26
N ALA A 38 0.10 9.42 -17.14
CA ALA A 38 0.27 10.30 -15.99
C ALA A 38 -1.01 11.10 -15.68
N GLY A 39 -1.37 11.23 -14.41
CA GLY A 39 -2.58 11.91 -13.96
C GLY A 39 -3.89 11.13 -14.14
N ARG A 40 -3.92 10.02 -14.88
CA ARG A 40 -5.11 9.17 -14.99
C ARG A 40 -5.26 8.32 -13.72
N PRO A 41 -6.47 7.82 -13.40
CA PRO A 41 -6.68 6.93 -12.26
C PRO A 41 -5.71 5.73 -12.27
N TRP A 42 -5.13 5.42 -11.10
CA TRP A 42 -4.25 4.28 -10.94
C TRP A 42 -4.93 2.96 -11.30
N ARG A 43 -4.23 2.09 -12.00
CA ARG A 43 -4.70 0.76 -12.35
C ARG A 43 -3.65 -0.29 -12.01
N PHE A 44 -4.07 -1.30 -11.26
CA PHE A 44 -3.26 -2.49 -11.00
C PHE A 44 -3.29 -3.44 -12.22
N SER A 45 -2.17 -4.06 -12.54
CA SER A 45 -2.15 -5.20 -13.47
C SER A 45 -2.87 -6.42 -12.86
N PRO A 46 -3.30 -7.41 -13.66
CA PRO A 46 -3.97 -8.61 -13.14
C PRO A 46 -3.16 -9.35 -12.06
N GLU A 47 -1.83 -9.42 -12.20
CA GLU A 47 -0.97 -10.04 -11.19
C GLU A 47 -0.86 -9.19 -9.91
N GLN A 48 -0.82 -7.86 -10.04
CA GLN A 48 -0.84 -6.94 -8.89
C GLN A 48 -2.17 -7.01 -8.15
N LEU A 49 -3.30 -7.10 -8.86
CA LEU A 49 -4.62 -7.32 -8.27
C LEU A 49 -4.62 -8.59 -7.41
N ARG A 50 -4.15 -9.72 -7.96
CA ARG A 50 -4.03 -10.99 -7.22
C ARG A 50 -3.19 -10.82 -5.96
N PHE A 51 -2.05 -10.15 -6.06
CA PHE A 51 -1.18 -9.89 -4.91
C PHE A 51 -1.90 -9.08 -3.84
N VAL A 52 -2.58 -7.98 -4.21
CA VAL A 52 -3.33 -7.14 -3.27
C VAL A 52 -4.47 -7.91 -2.60
N LEU A 53 -5.22 -8.69 -3.37
CA LEU A 53 -6.33 -9.48 -2.81
C LEU A 53 -5.85 -10.46 -1.75
N TRP A 54 -4.74 -11.17 -1.98
CA TRP A 54 -4.17 -12.08 -1.00
C TRP A 54 -3.51 -11.35 0.16
N MET A 55 -2.78 -10.28 -0.11
CA MET A 55 -2.13 -9.51 0.95
C MET A 55 -3.13 -8.96 1.96
N TYR A 56 -4.32 -8.58 1.53
CA TYR A 56 -5.38 -8.06 2.39
C TYR A 56 -6.47 -9.09 2.71
N ALA A 57 -6.14 -10.39 2.61
CA ALA A 57 -7.04 -11.47 2.99
C ALA A 57 -7.22 -11.57 4.51
N ILE A 58 -8.45 -11.86 4.93
CA ILE A 58 -8.89 -11.97 6.33
C ILE A 58 -9.69 -13.25 6.57
N ASP A 59 -9.72 -13.69 7.83
CA ASP A 59 -10.58 -14.78 8.30
C ASP A 59 -12.02 -14.28 8.59
N GLU A 60 -12.85 -15.18 9.10
CA GLU A 60 -14.23 -14.87 9.50
C GLU A 60 -14.36 -13.87 10.64
N ASN A 61 -13.30 -13.67 11.41
CA ASN A 61 -13.23 -12.72 12.50
C ASN A 61 -12.59 -11.38 12.11
N GLY A 62 -12.26 -11.19 10.82
CA GLY A 62 -11.60 -10.01 10.32
C GLY A 62 -10.11 -9.92 10.64
N ARG A 63 -9.49 -11.02 11.08
CA ARG A 63 -8.06 -11.09 11.35
C ARG A 63 -7.28 -11.36 10.07
N TRP A 64 -6.09 -10.77 9.96
CA TRP A 64 -5.22 -11.00 8.82
C TRP A 64 -4.81 -12.46 8.68
N LEU A 65 -4.94 -13.01 7.48
CA LEU A 65 -4.33 -14.30 7.16
C LEU A 65 -2.81 -14.19 7.01
N TYR A 66 -2.33 -13.06 6.50
CA TYR A 66 -0.91 -12.80 6.29
C TYR A 66 -0.52 -11.43 6.85
N ARG A 67 0.50 -11.41 7.71
CA ARG A 67 1.10 -10.16 8.21
C ARG A 67 2.30 -9.72 7.37
N THR A 68 2.91 -10.65 6.68
CA THR A 68 4.06 -10.41 5.81
C THR A 68 3.80 -10.98 4.43
N ALA A 69 4.35 -10.32 3.42
CA ALA A 69 4.31 -10.79 2.05
C ALA A 69 5.68 -10.61 1.39
N ALA A 70 6.05 -11.55 0.52
CA ALA A 70 7.27 -11.48 -0.26
C ALA A 70 6.93 -11.50 -1.75
N LEU A 71 7.48 -10.55 -2.51
CA LEU A 71 7.25 -10.43 -3.93
C LEU A 71 8.56 -10.56 -4.71
N ARG A 72 8.68 -11.66 -5.47
CA ARG A 72 9.82 -11.89 -6.37
C ARG A 72 9.36 -11.79 -7.82
N ARG A 73 9.83 -10.78 -8.53
CA ARG A 73 9.50 -10.52 -9.94
C ARG A 73 10.70 -9.92 -10.68
N ALA A 74 10.74 -10.04 -11.99
CA ALA A 74 11.77 -9.47 -12.86
C ALA A 74 11.82 -7.93 -12.75
N LYS A 75 12.90 -7.33 -13.24
CA LYS A 75 13.00 -5.87 -13.45
C LYS A 75 11.92 -5.45 -14.47
N GLY A 76 11.31 -4.29 -14.27
CA GLY A 76 10.26 -3.78 -15.16
C GLY A 76 8.83 -4.25 -14.84
N TRP A 77 8.63 -5.20 -13.90
CA TRP A 77 7.28 -5.69 -13.55
C TRP A 77 6.37 -4.67 -12.85
N GLY A 78 6.88 -3.52 -12.43
CA GLY A 78 6.08 -2.52 -11.72
C GLY A 78 6.06 -2.71 -10.19
N LYS A 79 7.12 -3.27 -9.60
CA LYS A 79 7.23 -3.43 -8.13
C LYS A 79 7.20 -2.11 -7.38
N THR A 80 7.97 -1.13 -7.83
CA THR A 80 8.07 0.18 -7.17
C THR A 80 6.75 0.93 -7.17
N PRO A 81 6.04 1.09 -8.32
CA PRO A 81 4.72 1.72 -8.30
C PRO A 81 3.67 0.94 -7.50
N LEU A 82 3.68 -0.40 -7.54
CA LEU A 82 2.80 -1.18 -6.66
C LEU A 82 3.00 -0.84 -5.19
N LEU A 83 4.25 -0.75 -4.75
CA LEU A 83 4.55 -0.44 -3.35
C LEU A 83 4.26 1.00 -2.98
N ALA A 84 4.52 1.93 -3.88
CA ALA A 84 4.13 3.32 -3.68
C ALA A 84 2.61 3.41 -3.45
N ALA A 85 1.81 2.73 -4.28
CA ALA A 85 0.36 2.64 -4.08
C ALA A 85 -0.01 2.02 -2.74
N LEU A 86 0.67 0.93 -2.32
CA LEU A 86 0.41 0.30 -1.01
C LEU A 86 0.82 1.18 0.17
N CYS A 87 1.91 1.96 0.06
CA CYS A 87 2.27 2.95 1.08
C CYS A 87 1.17 3.99 1.25
N ILE A 88 0.57 4.48 0.16
CA ILE A 88 -0.53 5.44 0.21
C ILE A 88 -1.79 4.79 0.80
N VAL A 89 -2.11 3.55 0.42
CA VAL A 89 -3.21 2.78 0.99
C VAL A 89 -3.06 2.61 2.51
N GLU A 90 -1.87 2.28 2.98
CA GLU A 90 -1.58 2.11 4.41
C GLU A 90 -1.55 3.45 5.17
N PHE A 91 -1.33 4.56 4.48
CA PHE A 91 -1.35 5.90 5.06
C PHE A 91 -2.78 6.43 5.21
N VAL A 92 -3.60 6.38 4.16
CA VAL A 92 -4.93 7.01 4.16
C VAL A 92 -6.06 6.11 3.67
N GLY A 93 -5.77 4.92 3.16
CA GLY A 93 -6.76 4.02 2.61
C GLY A 93 -7.49 3.16 3.65
N PRO A 94 -8.56 2.46 3.25
CA PRO A 94 -9.37 1.61 4.12
C PRO A 94 -8.71 0.24 4.36
N CYS A 95 -7.51 0.23 4.93
CA CYS A 95 -6.62 -0.92 5.00
C CYS A 95 -6.71 -1.72 6.32
N ARG A 96 -7.60 -1.38 7.24
CA ARG A 96 -7.85 -2.15 8.48
C ARG A 96 -9.29 -2.59 8.53
N PHE A 97 -9.52 -3.81 8.99
CA PHE A 97 -10.87 -4.33 9.18
C PHE A 97 -11.63 -3.52 10.23
N SER A 98 -12.88 -3.19 9.95
CA SER A 98 -13.81 -2.54 10.87
C SER A 98 -14.90 -3.52 11.33
N HIS A 99 -15.71 -3.98 10.41
CA HIS A 99 -16.82 -4.90 10.63
C HIS A 99 -17.20 -5.59 9.31
N PHE A 100 -18.10 -6.54 9.37
CA PHE A 100 -18.81 -7.04 8.19
C PHE A 100 -20.12 -6.28 8.06
N ASP A 101 -20.47 -5.89 6.84
CA ASP A 101 -21.77 -5.26 6.55
C ASP A 101 -22.92 -6.30 6.60
N GLU A 102 -24.15 -5.84 6.36
CA GLU A 102 -25.38 -6.66 6.34
C GLU A 102 -25.35 -7.79 5.28
N ASN A 103 -24.50 -7.66 4.27
CA ASN A 103 -24.29 -8.66 3.23
C ASN A 103 -23.07 -9.58 3.52
N GLY A 104 -22.46 -9.47 4.70
CA GLY A 104 -21.27 -10.23 5.07
C GLY A 104 -20.00 -9.80 4.34
N MET A 105 -19.98 -8.59 3.76
CA MET A 105 -18.79 -8.06 3.09
C MET A 105 -17.94 -7.26 4.09
N PRO A 106 -16.61 -7.41 4.05
CA PRO A 106 -15.74 -6.70 4.97
C PRO A 106 -15.68 -5.20 4.64
N VAL A 107 -15.84 -4.39 5.66
CA VAL A 107 -15.70 -2.94 5.60
C VAL A 107 -14.36 -2.55 6.22
N GLY A 108 -13.56 -1.83 5.45
CA GLY A 108 -12.27 -1.32 5.88
C GLY A 108 -12.37 0.07 6.48
N LYS A 109 -11.45 0.37 7.41
CA LYS A 109 -11.24 1.70 7.99
C LYS A 109 -9.79 2.12 7.85
N ARG A 110 -9.52 3.41 7.98
CA ARG A 110 -8.16 3.95 8.02
C ARG A 110 -7.45 3.60 9.32
N VAL A 111 -6.12 3.60 9.26
CA VAL A 111 -5.29 3.58 10.47
C VAL A 111 -5.41 4.93 11.17
N PRO A 112 -5.72 4.98 12.48
CA PRO A 112 -5.85 6.26 13.19
C PRO A 112 -4.53 7.04 13.28
N LEU A 113 -3.42 6.33 13.44
CA LEU A 113 -2.07 6.87 13.59
C LEU A 113 -1.12 6.17 12.61
N PRO A 114 -1.17 6.50 11.31
CA PRO A 114 -0.38 5.78 10.33
C PRO A 114 1.10 6.20 10.38
N LEU A 115 1.97 5.22 10.54
CA LEU A 115 3.41 5.37 10.37
C LEU A 115 3.87 4.39 9.30
N VAL A 116 4.11 4.90 8.11
CA VAL A 116 4.57 4.11 6.96
C VAL A 116 6.05 4.36 6.75
N GLN A 117 6.87 3.31 6.85
CA GLN A 117 8.31 3.41 6.69
C GLN A 117 8.80 2.73 5.43
N ILE A 118 9.57 3.47 4.63
CA ILE A 118 10.24 2.98 3.44
C ILE A 118 11.71 2.74 3.80
N ALA A 119 12.06 1.51 4.17
CA ALA A 119 13.41 1.17 4.58
C ALA A 119 14.30 0.79 3.39
N ALA A 120 15.53 1.31 3.36
CA ALA A 120 16.56 0.91 2.41
C ALA A 120 17.95 1.02 3.05
N THR A 121 18.98 0.45 2.44
CA THR A 121 20.38 0.56 2.95
C THR A 121 20.96 1.95 2.75
N SER A 122 20.43 2.74 1.82
CA SER A 122 20.78 4.14 1.64
C SER A 122 19.53 4.97 1.34
N LEU A 123 19.54 6.26 1.64
CA LEU A 123 18.45 7.18 1.34
C LEU A 123 18.19 7.29 -0.16
N ASP A 124 19.23 7.24 -0.99
CA ASP A 124 19.08 7.29 -2.45
C ASP A 124 18.22 6.14 -3.00
N GLN A 125 18.24 4.99 -2.34
CA GLN A 125 17.43 3.86 -2.78
C GLN A 125 15.95 3.98 -2.37
N THR A 126 15.64 4.83 -1.39
CA THR A 126 14.26 5.17 -1.05
C THR A 126 13.71 6.25 -1.99
N ALA A 127 14.59 7.02 -2.64
CA ALA A 127 14.21 8.15 -3.49
C ALA A 127 13.22 7.74 -4.58
N ASN A 128 13.50 6.69 -5.33
CA ASN A 128 12.63 6.21 -6.41
C ASN A 128 11.21 5.87 -5.92
N THR A 129 11.07 5.25 -4.76
CA THR A 129 9.74 4.91 -4.20
C THR A 129 9.05 6.16 -3.70
N ARG A 130 9.77 7.04 -3.04
CA ARG A 130 9.25 8.32 -2.55
C ARG A 130 8.76 9.19 -3.71
N ASP A 131 9.56 9.32 -4.78
CA ASP A 131 9.20 10.12 -5.95
C ASP A 131 7.98 9.52 -6.66
N MET A 132 7.87 8.20 -6.69
CA MET A 132 6.69 7.50 -7.17
C MET A 132 5.45 7.81 -6.32
N ILE A 133 5.57 7.79 -4.98
CA ILE A 133 4.47 8.17 -4.07
C ILE A 133 4.06 9.63 -4.30
N ARG A 134 5.02 10.52 -4.46
CA ARG A 134 4.75 11.94 -4.74
C ARG A 134 3.99 12.11 -6.05
N GLY A 135 4.44 11.44 -7.12
CA GLY A 135 3.75 11.49 -8.40
C GLY A 135 2.34 10.88 -8.38
N MET A 136 2.10 9.89 -7.51
CA MET A 136 0.77 9.29 -7.33
C MET A 136 -0.19 10.14 -6.50
N LEU A 137 0.35 11.02 -5.64
CA LEU A 137 -0.44 11.88 -4.76
C LEU A 137 -0.63 13.28 -5.34
N ALA A 138 0.38 13.82 -6.03
CA ALA A 138 0.31 15.16 -6.58
C ALA A 138 -0.90 15.32 -7.50
N GLU A 139 -1.71 16.34 -7.24
CA GLU A 139 -2.96 16.64 -7.98
C GLU A 139 -3.97 15.47 -8.00
N SER A 140 -3.84 14.54 -7.05
CA SER A 140 -4.76 13.41 -6.92
C SER A 140 -5.93 13.74 -5.99
N PRO A 141 -7.08 13.08 -6.16
CA PRO A 141 -8.19 13.22 -5.20
C PRO A 141 -7.79 12.89 -3.76
N ALA A 142 -6.77 12.04 -3.54
CA ALA A 142 -6.29 11.73 -2.20
C ALA A 142 -5.59 12.91 -1.53
N GLU A 143 -4.85 13.72 -2.27
CA GLU A 143 -4.17 14.89 -1.72
C GLU A 143 -5.15 15.85 -1.07
N ASP A 144 -6.24 16.17 -1.78
CA ASP A 144 -7.27 17.11 -1.32
C ASP A 144 -8.16 16.50 -0.25
N GLU A 145 -8.74 15.32 -0.51
CA GLU A 145 -9.69 14.64 0.39
C GLU A 145 -9.08 14.37 1.78
N TYR A 146 -7.80 14.00 1.83
CA TYR A 146 -7.13 13.67 3.09
C TYR A 146 -6.23 14.77 3.61
N ASN A 147 -6.19 15.93 2.96
CA ASN A 147 -5.40 17.10 3.37
C ASN A 147 -3.91 16.75 3.53
N ILE A 148 -3.32 16.16 2.47
CA ILE A 148 -1.94 15.65 2.49
C ILE A 148 -0.96 16.75 2.08
N GLU A 149 0.12 16.88 2.85
CA GLU A 149 1.29 17.68 2.51
C GLU A 149 2.38 16.78 1.91
N ILE A 150 2.76 17.06 0.68
CA ILE A 150 3.77 16.29 -0.07
C ILE A 150 5.12 17.00 0.02
N GLY A 151 5.83 16.81 1.14
CA GLY A 151 7.16 17.37 1.36
C GLY A 151 8.28 16.63 0.61
N LYS A 152 9.49 17.24 0.57
CA LYS A 152 10.66 16.64 -0.07
C LYS A 152 11.15 15.35 0.59
N GLY A 153 11.09 15.26 1.90
CA GLY A 153 11.56 14.11 2.69
C GLY A 153 10.47 13.38 3.45
N LEU A 154 9.31 14.01 3.63
CA LEU A 154 8.24 13.55 4.48
C LEU A 154 6.90 13.82 3.79
N ILE A 155 5.97 12.87 3.87
CA ILE A 155 4.58 13.05 3.46
C ILE A 155 3.74 12.94 4.72
N GLN A 156 2.94 13.96 5.01
CA GLN A 156 2.20 14.07 6.27
C GLN A 156 0.84 14.76 6.04
N PHE A 157 0.10 14.98 7.09
CA PHE A 157 -1.14 15.75 7.01
C PHE A 157 -0.87 17.25 7.22
N ARG A 158 -1.46 18.14 6.41
CA ARG A 158 -1.31 19.60 6.51
C ARG A 158 -1.88 20.19 7.80
N ASP A 159 -2.90 19.54 8.35
CA ASP A 159 -3.60 19.97 9.57
C ASP A 159 -2.86 19.59 10.88
N GLY A 160 -1.67 19.03 10.78
CA GLY A 160 -0.85 18.66 11.92
C GLY A 160 -1.33 17.40 12.68
N ARG A 161 -2.39 16.76 12.24
CA ARG A 161 -2.76 15.46 12.84
C ARG A 161 -1.65 14.44 12.62
N PRO A 162 -1.44 13.54 13.60
CA PRO A 162 -0.33 12.61 13.53
C PRO A 162 -0.51 11.57 12.42
N GLY A 163 0.59 11.26 11.75
CA GLY A 163 0.68 10.26 10.68
C GLY A 163 1.62 10.72 9.57
N ARG A 164 2.41 9.79 9.03
CA ARG A 164 3.38 10.11 8.00
C ARG A 164 3.87 8.91 7.20
N ILE A 165 4.40 9.21 6.03
CA ILE A 165 5.25 8.30 5.25
C ILE A 165 6.67 8.89 5.29
N GLU A 166 7.63 8.10 5.76
CA GLU A 166 9.01 8.54 5.91
C GLU A 166 10.01 7.52 5.35
N PRO A 167 11.09 7.97 4.70
CA PRO A 167 12.22 7.12 4.39
C PRO A 167 13.07 6.87 5.63
N VAL A 168 13.50 5.63 5.83
CA VAL A 168 14.43 5.25 6.91
C VAL A 168 15.60 4.45 6.35
N THR A 169 16.78 4.64 6.93
CA THR A 169 17.91 3.78 6.63
C THR A 169 17.83 2.51 7.48
N SER A 170 18.29 1.39 6.92
CA SER A 170 18.33 0.09 7.62
C SER A 170 19.42 0.01 8.71
N SER A 171 20.15 1.10 8.99
CA SER A 171 20.98 1.20 10.16
C SER A 171 20.09 1.18 11.41
N SER A 172 20.39 0.29 12.34
CA SER A 172 19.58 -0.15 13.47
C SER A 172 18.84 0.94 14.27
N ARG A 173 19.41 2.12 14.39
CA ARG A 173 18.84 3.21 15.20
C ARG A 173 17.54 3.85 14.61
N GLY A 174 17.31 3.75 13.30
CA GLY A 174 16.11 4.30 12.67
C GLY A 174 14.87 3.42 12.81
N LEU A 175 15.07 2.12 13.10
CA LEU A 175 14.00 1.13 13.26
C LEU A 175 13.73 0.80 14.74
N GLU A 176 14.70 1.07 15.63
CA GLU A 176 14.58 0.87 17.07
C GLU A 176 13.73 2.00 17.69
N GLY A 177 12.67 1.65 18.37
CA GLY A 177 11.77 2.58 19.07
C GLY A 177 10.58 3.10 18.26
N ALA A 178 10.57 2.99 16.94
CA ALA A 178 9.38 3.28 16.15
C ALA A 178 8.42 2.08 16.11
N ARG A 179 7.11 2.34 16.12
CA ARG A 179 6.06 1.32 15.90
C ARG A 179 5.40 1.57 14.55
N PRO A 180 6.05 1.22 13.42
CA PRO A 180 5.45 1.44 12.12
C PRO A 180 4.20 0.58 11.96
N THR A 181 3.15 1.15 11.43
CA THR A 181 1.92 0.42 11.08
C THR A 181 2.09 -0.37 9.79
N PHE A 182 3.06 0.06 8.99
CA PHE A 182 3.47 -0.60 7.77
C PHE A 182 4.94 -0.29 7.50
N ALA A 183 5.72 -1.32 7.30
CA ALA A 183 7.12 -1.18 6.97
C ALA A 183 7.45 -2.00 5.72
N TRP A 184 8.23 -1.40 4.87
CA TRP A 184 8.88 -2.09 3.81
C TRP A 184 10.37 -2.25 4.13
N PRO A 185 10.76 -3.36 4.77
CA PRO A 185 12.16 -3.71 4.91
C PRO A 185 12.68 -4.29 3.61
N ARG A 186 13.88 -3.87 3.27
CA ARG A 186 14.61 -4.19 2.08
C ARG A 186 15.18 -5.61 2.07
N TRP A 187 15.25 -6.13 0.84
CA TRP A 187 16.27 -7.02 0.25
C TRP A 187 16.99 -8.04 1.17
N VAL A 188 16.50 -9.25 1.18
CA VAL A 188 17.37 -10.44 1.31
C VAL A 188 17.86 -10.76 -0.11
N ARG A 189 19.16 -10.74 -0.36
CA ARG A 189 19.77 -11.23 -1.60
C ARG A 189 20.00 -12.73 -1.52
N PRO A 190 19.20 -13.58 -2.12
CA PRO A 190 19.74 -14.78 -2.72
C PRO A 190 20.29 -14.38 -4.10
N ALA A 191 21.36 -15.01 -4.52
CA ALA A 191 22.02 -14.73 -5.78
C ALA A 191 21.01 -14.63 -6.94
N GLY A 192 20.98 -13.48 -7.62
CA GLY A 192 20.29 -13.27 -8.89
C GLY A 192 18.84 -12.82 -8.87
N ALA A 193 18.17 -12.67 -7.72
CA ALA A 193 16.78 -12.24 -7.69
C ALA A 193 16.51 -11.17 -6.61
N ARG A 194 15.68 -10.19 -6.98
CA ARG A 194 15.24 -9.14 -6.06
C ARG A 194 13.98 -9.58 -5.31
N LEU A 195 14.13 -9.98 -4.05
CA LEU A 195 13.03 -10.30 -3.14
C LEU A 195 12.58 -9.03 -2.42
N MET A 196 11.30 -8.83 -2.33
CA MET A 196 10.65 -7.70 -1.68
C MET A 196 9.79 -8.24 -0.55
N SER A 197 10.04 -7.77 0.65
CA SER A 197 9.26 -8.12 1.84
C SER A 197 8.45 -6.92 2.30
N ILE A 198 7.22 -7.16 2.72
CA ILE A 198 6.28 -6.17 3.26
C ILE A 198 5.84 -6.70 4.62
N CYS A 199 5.85 -5.85 5.63
CA CYS A 199 5.40 -6.21 6.97
C CYS A 199 4.32 -5.22 7.44
N ARG A 200 3.22 -5.75 8.00
CA ARG A 200 2.21 -5.02 8.79
C ARG A 200 2.33 -5.40 10.25
N LEU A 201 2.39 -4.42 11.10
CA LEU A 201 2.47 -4.59 12.56
C LEU A 201 1.12 -4.32 13.21
#